data_b87e9d6379276c2bc9235ba66da83ece
#
_entry.id   b87e9d6379276c2bc9235ba66da83ece
#
_cell.length_a   1.000
_cell.length_b   1.000
_cell.length_c   1.000
_cell.angle_alpha   90.00
_cell.angle_beta   90.00
_cell.angle_gamma   90.00
#
_symmetry.space_group_name_H-M   'P 1'
#
loop_
_entity.id
_entity.type
_entity.pdbx_description
1 polymer ?
#
loop_
_entity_poly.entity_id
_entity_poly.type
_entity_poly.pdbx_seq_one_letter_code
_entity_poly.pdbx_strand_id
1 'polypeptide(L)'
;MEEIVMVTALALFTLLAAVCSIIFNKLKLPPLIGYIIAGIVLVNVLFIYQDEETILAEEEIISLLKDFGLILLMFCIGLEINIKKIRKQGSFAILVAVIQLPLMVLGGFIAGSLLGYDMTQSIVLGAIISGSSTAVVMGVLKSQGKLDKEHIEMLVLITIMEDIGQVIILSMITPLMANYAAGAMGWMDINEIIVLIVKILAFMIISIVVGLRIVPKIINWISDNVSDEILTVTSVGLAFGMALLSMYAGLSMAIGAFLMGMMVASSRKAKEINHKIEPMRDLFMAVFFISVGAEVFPASILVDNFSTILIFFLLFFVLKSATVFLAYWIGNESCKNGFLSATSLCAMGEFAFIIAAEALASSVVDESFYTSVIGAALMSMIVLPIAARYSGALWDKAVDRCPRKVYAACCSLNDARSRTYERLSASSKKSQKAVYRSMTHAYINILVIAVIEIAFYFLLPPLCDWLLTAFGGSQTGWVLLILGVNFLLLTIPTYYMINNVKFLDEIIITGAKRIANRESSDSNPSAVYDRFLRLLDINTYLLILLIDFLIILIVPNAVNVELWYYAVVVAAAALVILSVYVKKYRQNKLERQALEADDQDENHRSERDRPQFPQG
;
A
#
# COMPACT_ATOMS: atom_id res chain seq x y z
N MET A 1 37.62 7.23 29.04
CA MET A 1 37.17 8.35 28.17
C MET A 1 35.86 7.97 27.47
N GLU A 2 35.71 6.80 26.92
CA GLU A 2 34.49 6.33 26.23
C GLU A 2 33.21 6.41 27.06
N GLU A 3 33.25 6.05 28.37
CA GLU A 3 32.07 6.13 29.24
C GLU A 3 31.58 7.55 29.44
N ILE A 4 32.49 8.52 29.54
CA ILE A 4 32.12 9.95 29.74
C ILE A 4 31.50 10.50 28.44
N VAL A 5 32.06 10.13 27.30
CA VAL A 5 31.54 10.52 25.97
C VAL A 5 30.13 9.98 25.79
N MET A 6 29.92 8.68 26.10
CA MET A 6 28.60 8.04 26.02
C MET A 6 27.53 8.74 26.88
N VAL A 7 27.84 9.02 28.15
CA VAL A 7 26.91 9.69 29.05
C VAL A 7 26.64 11.12 28.57
N THR A 8 27.67 11.81 28.07
CA THR A 8 27.54 13.18 27.55
C THR A 8 26.67 13.20 26.28
N ALA A 9 26.89 12.28 25.35
CA ALA A 9 26.07 12.15 24.14
C ALA A 9 24.61 11.89 24.51
N LEU A 10 24.34 10.90 25.39
CA LEU A 10 22.98 10.59 25.82
C LEU A 10 22.29 11.75 26.52
N ALA A 11 23.03 12.50 27.36
CA ALA A 11 22.50 13.67 28.03
C ALA A 11 22.17 14.79 27.04
N LEU A 12 23.06 15.06 26.08
CA LEU A 12 22.83 16.06 25.04
C LEU A 12 21.65 15.67 24.14
N PHE A 13 21.58 14.40 23.71
CA PHE A 13 20.48 13.88 22.93
C PHE A 13 19.14 14.11 23.63
N THR A 14 19.03 13.67 24.87
CA THR A 14 17.76 13.75 25.60
C THR A 14 17.36 15.19 25.95
N LEU A 15 18.32 16.05 26.30
CA LEU A 15 18.05 17.46 26.60
C LEU A 15 17.64 18.24 25.33
N LEU A 16 18.37 18.05 24.23
CA LEU A 16 18.05 18.73 22.98
C LEU A 16 16.71 18.25 22.42
N ALA A 17 16.44 16.94 22.50
CA ALA A 17 15.14 16.37 22.16
C ALA A 17 14.00 17.01 22.96
N ALA A 18 14.17 17.14 24.27
CA ALA A 18 13.18 17.78 25.13
C ALA A 18 12.92 19.23 24.72
N VAL A 19 13.99 20.02 24.49
CA VAL A 19 13.88 21.41 24.04
C VAL A 19 13.17 21.54 22.72
N CYS A 20 13.60 20.77 21.70
CA CYS A 20 12.97 20.77 20.38
C CYS A 20 11.51 20.31 20.47
N SER A 21 11.23 19.27 21.23
CA SER A 21 9.87 18.75 21.41
C SER A 21 8.93 19.80 22.05
N ILE A 22 9.42 20.55 23.04
CA ILE A 22 8.67 21.65 23.64
C ILE A 22 8.36 22.75 22.62
N ILE A 23 9.33 23.10 21.78
CA ILE A 23 9.15 24.09 20.71
C ILE A 23 8.08 23.64 19.73
N PHE A 24 8.21 22.42 19.19
CA PHE A 24 7.27 21.88 18.20
C PHE A 24 5.88 21.66 18.79
N ASN A 25 5.77 21.23 20.04
CA ASN A 25 4.49 21.13 20.74
C ASN A 25 3.79 22.49 20.89
N LYS A 26 4.54 23.57 21.21
CA LYS A 26 4.00 24.95 21.22
C LYS A 26 3.51 25.39 19.84
N LEU A 27 4.17 24.94 18.76
CA LEU A 27 3.77 25.17 17.38
C LEU A 27 2.58 24.28 16.94
N LYS A 28 2.07 23.41 17.83
CA LYS A 28 1.03 22.41 17.55
C LYS A 28 1.43 21.41 16.45
N LEU A 29 2.72 21.14 16.36
CA LEU A 29 3.30 20.12 15.50
C LEU A 29 3.67 18.89 16.33
N PRO A 30 3.70 17.69 15.73
CA PRO A 30 4.09 16.47 16.44
C PRO A 30 5.51 16.55 17.04
N PRO A 31 5.73 16.05 18.28
CA PRO A 31 7.05 16.05 18.92
C PRO A 31 8.13 15.32 18.12
N LEU A 32 7.73 14.33 17.32
CA LEU A 32 8.58 13.52 16.45
C LEU A 32 9.42 14.38 15.49
N ILE A 33 8.83 15.46 14.93
CA ILE A 33 9.55 16.42 14.09
C ILE A 33 10.69 17.05 14.89
N GLY A 34 10.42 17.39 16.16
CA GLY A 34 11.41 17.95 17.06
C GLY A 34 12.59 17.01 17.33
N TYR A 35 12.33 15.71 17.45
CA TYR A 35 13.37 14.70 17.66
C TYR A 35 14.30 14.59 16.45
N ILE A 36 13.75 14.48 15.23
CA ILE A 36 14.55 14.41 14.00
C ILE A 36 15.40 15.67 13.83
N ILE A 37 14.80 16.85 14.02
CA ILE A 37 15.54 18.12 13.90
C ILE A 37 16.62 18.24 14.99
N ALA A 38 16.36 17.75 16.20
CA ALA A 38 17.37 17.69 17.25
C ALA A 38 18.58 16.86 16.82
N GLY A 39 18.36 15.71 16.18
CA GLY A 39 19.43 14.87 15.62
C GLY A 39 20.24 15.58 14.55
N ILE A 40 19.57 16.20 13.57
CA ILE A 40 20.23 16.97 12.50
C ILE A 40 21.08 18.10 13.09
N VAL A 41 20.53 18.86 14.01
CA VAL A 41 21.25 19.98 14.63
C VAL A 41 22.45 19.47 15.43
N LEU A 42 22.27 18.40 16.21
CA LEU A 42 23.31 17.89 17.10
C LEU A 42 24.53 17.43 16.32
N VAL A 43 24.36 16.56 15.32
CA VAL A 43 25.48 16.05 14.51
C VAL A 43 26.19 17.17 13.77
N ASN A 44 25.43 18.07 13.15
CA ASN A 44 26.06 19.17 12.40
C ASN A 44 26.75 20.22 13.30
N VAL A 45 26.37 20.34 14.57
CA VAL A 45 27.05 21.20 15.54
C VAL A 45 28.25 20.50 16.15
N LEU A 46 28.12 19.21 16.51
CA LEU A 46 29.20 18.42 17.10
C LEU A 46 30.39 18.28 16.13
N PHE A 47 30.14 18.05 14.86
CA PHE A 47 31.17 17.95 13.82
C PHE A 47 32.06 19.20 13.68
N ILE A 48 31.61 20.35 14.19
CA ILE A 48 32.42 21.57 14.20
C ILE A 48 33.48 21.54 15.33
N TYR A 49 33.27 20.73 16.37
CA TYR A 49 34.01 20.79 17.62
C TYR A 49 34.73 19.48 18.00
N GLN A 50 34.58 18.40 17.25
CA GLN A 50 35.10 17.08 17.63
C GLN A 50 36.05 16.49 16.58
N ASP A 51 37.00 15.65 17.04
CA ASP A 51 37.90 14.90 16.19
C ASP A 51 37.21 13.65 15.61
N GLU A 52 37.68 13.18 14.43
CA GLU A 52 37.12 12.07 13.67
C GLU A 52 37.01 10.76 14.47
N GLU A 53 37.95 10.48 15.36
CA GLU A 53 37.99 9.30 16.23
C GLU A 53 36.84 9.28 17.27
N THR A 54 36.47 10.44 17.78
CA THR A 54 35.40 10.60 18.74
C THR A 54 34.03 10.43 18.08
N ILE A 55 33.91 10.86 16.83
CA ILE A 55 32.68 10.76 16.03
C ILE A 55 32.37 9.29 15.71
N LEU A 56 33.37 8.50 15.31
CA LEU A 56 33.22 7.06 15.03
C LEU A 56 32.75 6.26 16.26
N ALA A 57 33.26 6.61 17.46
CA ALA A 57 32.79 5.99 18.71
C ALA A 57 31.34 6.38 19.06
N GLU A 58 30.94 7.60 18.72
CA GLU A 58 29.55 8.06 18.90
C GLU A 58 28.58 7.38 17.92
N GLU A 59 28.99 7.11 16.66
CA GLU A 59 28.18 6.40 15.68
C GLU A 59 27.80 4.98 16.13
N GLU A 60 28.72 4.22 16.75
CA GLU A 60 28.44 2.88 17.27
C GLU A 60 27.39 2.92 18.38
N ILE A 61 27.50 3.90 19.29
CA ILE A 61 26.56 4.10 20.41
C ILE A 61 25.19 4.53 19.88
N ILE A 62 25.17 5.47 18.93
CA ILE A 62 23.95 5.95 18.29
C ILE A 62 23.21 4.79 17.60
N SER A 63 23.96 3.93 16.89
CA SER A 63 23.41 2.75 16.24
C SER A 63 22.79 1.76 17.23
N LEU A 64 23.48 1.48 18.35
CA LEU A 64 22.96 0.59 19.41
C LEU A 64 21.68 1.16 20.05
N LEU A 65 21.66 2.45 20.34
CA LEU A 65 20.49 3.11 20.94
C LEU A 65 19.32 3.16 19.95
N LYS A 66 19.60 3.34 18.67
CA LYS A 66 18.63 3.28 17.57
C LYS A 66 17.97 1.90 17.51
N ASP A 67 18.75 0.81 17.59
CA ASP A 67 18.23 -0.55 17.58
C ASP A 67 17.34 -0.86 18.79
N PHE A 68 17.74 -0.42 19.99
CA PHE A 68 16.90 -0.52 21.18
C PHE A 68 15.59 0.27 21.03
N GLY A 69 15.69 1.49 20.51
CA GLY A 69 14.54 2.34 20.21
C GLY A 69 13.60 1.66 19.23
N LEU A 70 14.15 1.11 18.17
CA LEU A 70 13.41 0.39 17.14
C LEU A 70 12.67 -0.83 17.70
N ILE A 71 13.34 -1.67 18.49
CA ILE A 71 12.74 -2.86 19.10
C ILE A 71 11.57 -2.49 20.00
N LEU A 72 11.75 -1.49 20.89
CA LEU A 72 10.69 -1.07 21.81
C LEU A 72 9.54 -0.36 21.08
N LEU A 73 9.84 0.46 20.08
CA LEU A 73 8.83 1.10 19.24
C LEU A 73 7.97 0.03 18.54
N MET A 74 8.59 -0.92 17.85
CA MET A 74 7.90 -1.97 17.12
C MET A 74 7.10 -2.89 18.05
N PHE A 75 7.64 -3.21 19.22
CA PHE A 75 6.90 -3.97 20.23
C PHE A 75 5.63 -3.24 20.69
N CYS A 76 5.71 -1.94 20.93
CA CYS A 76 4.54 -1.14 21.34
C CYS A 76 3.51 -0.99 20.22
N ILE A 77 3.94 -0.81 18.97
CA ILE A 77 3.02 -0.82 17.81
C ILE A 77 2.30 -2.17 17.75
N GLY A 78 3.03 -3.28 17.95
CA GLY A 78 2.41 -4.61 18.05
C GLY A 78 1.42 -4.73 19.21
N LEU A 79 1.68 -4.13 20.37
CA LEU A 79 0.78 -4.11 21.53
C LEU A 79 -0.54 -3.33 21.29
N GLU A 80 -0.53 -2.35 20.42
CA GLU A 80 -1.72 -1.56 20.08
C GLU A 80 -2.73 -2.35 19.23
N ILE A 81 -2.30 -3.48 18.64
CA ILE A 81 -3.14 -4.29 17.76
C ILE A 81 -4.22 -5.03 18.56
N ASN A 82 -5.44 -4.54 18.50
CA ASN A 82 -6.59 -5.20 19.10
C ASN A 82 -7.32 -6.10 18.10
N ILE A 83 -6.93 -7.38 18.06
CA ILE A 83 -7.50 -8.38 17.13
C ILE A 83 -9.04 -8.48 17.26
N LYS A 84 -9.60 -8.28 18.46
CA LYS A 84 -11.06 -8.31 18.66
C LYS A 84 -11.76 -7.11 18.02
N LYS A 85 -11.15 -5.92 18.10
CA LYS A 85 -11.69 -4.69 17.47
C LYS A 85 -11.59 -4.80 15.95
N ILE A 86 -10.47 -5.28 15.45
CA ILE A 86 -10.25 -5.54 14.01
C ILE A 86 -11.31 -6.52 13.46
N ARG A 87 -11.55 -7.62 14.15
CA ARG A 87 -12.56 -8.61 13.73
C ARG A 87 -13.98 -8.05 13.70
N LYS A 88 -14.31 -7.08 14.56
CA LYS A 88 -15.65 -6.52 14.68
C LYS A 88 -15.93 -5.37 13.72
N GLN A 89 -14.94 -4.49 13.49
CA GLN A 89 -15.09 -3.22 12.76
C GLN A 89 -14.04 -3.04 11.65
N GLY A 90 -13.08 -3.95 11.54
CA GLY A 90 -11.91 -3.79 10.66
C GLY A 90 -12.11 -4.15 9.19
N SER A 91 -13.26 -4.70 8.78
CA SER A 91 -13.44 -5.16 7.39
C SER A 91 -13.22 -4.04 6.37
N PHE A 92 -13.70 -2.84 6.66
CA PHE A 92 -13.48 -1.68 5.80
C PHE A 92 -12.03 -1.20 5.83
N ALA A 93 -11.42 -1.13 7.03
CA ALA A 93 -10.01 -0.76 7.17
C ALA A 93 -9.07 -1.75 6.45
N ILE A 94 -9.37 -3.06 6.55
CA ILE A 94 -8.66 -4.10 5.80
C ILE A 94 -8.80 -3.88 4.30
N LEU A 95 -10.03 -3.59 3.81
CA LEU A 95 -10.27 -3.32 2.40
C LEU A 95 -9.42 -2.14 1.91
N VAL A 96 -9.40 -1.05 2.69
CA VAL A 96 -8.61 0.14 2.34
C VAL A 96 -7.12 -0.19 2.30
N ALA A 97 -6.57 -0.86 3.32
CA ALA A 97 -5.15 -1.21 3.37
C ALA A 97 -4.75 -2.18 2.24
N VAL A 98 -5.58 -3.19 1.96
CA VAL A 98 -5.35 -4.18 0.89
C VAL A 98 -5.34 -3.55 -0.50
N ILE A 99 -6.15 -2.52 -0.74
CA ILE A 99 -6.15 -1.80 -2.02
C ILE A 99 -4.97 -0.82 -2.07
N GLN A 100 -4.78 -0.05 -1.01
CA GLN A 100 -3.86 1.06 -0.98
C GLN A 100 -2.39 0.63 -0.97
N LEU A 101 -1.98 -0.31 -0.08
CA LEU A 101 -0.57 -0.68 0.09
C LEU A 101 0.06 -1.21 -1.21
N PRO A 102 -0.52 -2.19 -1.92
CA PRO A 102 0.04 -2.66 -3.19
C PRO A 102 0.11 -1.57 -4.26
N LEU A 103 -0.92 -0.69 -4.33
CA LEU A 103 -0.92 0.41 -5.28
C LEU A 103 0.13 1.48 -4.95
N MET A 104 0.40 1.73 -3.66
CA MET A 104 1.46 2.64 -3.23
C MET A 104 2.84 2.07 -3.59
N VAL A 105 3.08 0.79 -3.29
CA VAL A 105 4.35 0.11 -3.64
C VAL A 105 4.55 0.12 -5.15
N LEU A 106 3.54 -0.23 -5.92
CA LEU A 106 3.60 -0.22 -7.39
C LEU A 106 3.81 1.20 -7.93
N GLY A 107 3.08 2.19 -7.42
CA GLY A 107 3.21 3.59 -7.84
C GLY A 107 4.61 4.16 -7.52
N GLY A 108 5.15 3.84 -6.33
CA GLY A 108 6.51 4.20 -5.96
C GLY A 108 7.57 3.50 -6.78
N PHE A 109 7.38 2.22 -7.10
CA PHE A 109 8.24 1.48 -8.01
C PHE A 109 8.29 2.11 -9.40
N ILE A 110 7.13 2.40 -10.00
CA ILE A 110 7.05 3.06 -11.32
C ILE A 110 7.73 4.43 -11.28
N ALA A 111 7.46 5.22 -10.25
CA ALA A 111 8.06 6.54 -10.12
C ALA A 111 9.57 6.47 -9.90
N GLY A 112 10.08 5.54 -9.09
CA GLY A 112 11.51 5.29 -8.90
C GLY A 112 12.21 4.94 -10.21
N SER A 113 11.63 4.01 -10.97
CA SER A 113 12.15 3.63 -12.29
C SER A 113 12.17 4.80 -13.28
N LEU A 114 11.15 5.67 -13.25
CA LEU A 114 11.10 6.88 -14.09
C LEU A 114 12.12 7.95 -13.66
N LEU A 115 12.48 7.98 -12.38
CA LEU A 115 13.51 8.86 -11.83
C LEU A 115 14.94 8.33 -12.11
N GLY A 116 15.08 7.13 -12.68
CA GLY A 116 16.36 6.53 -13.03
C GLY A 116 16.98 5.67 -11.92
N TYR A 117 16.26 5.39 -10.86
CA TYR A 117 16.68 4.45 -9.82
C TYR A 117 16.64 3.01 -10.34
N ASP A 118 17.53 2.18 -9.81
CA ASP A 118 17.51 0.76 -10.12
C ASP A 118 16.25 0.06 -9.57
N MET A 119 16.09 -1.21 -9.89
CA MET A 119 14.92 -1.96 -9.48
C MET A 119 14.78 -2.05 -7.96
N THR A 120 15.86 -2.37 -7.25
CA THR A 120 15.84 -2.54 -5.80
C THR A 120 15.54 -1.22 -5.11
N GLN A 121 16.19 -0.14 -5.53
CA GLN A 121 15.93 1.22 -5.06
C GLN A 121 14.47 1.64 -5.32
N SER A 122 13.93 1.32 -6.50
CA SER A 122 12.56 1.65 -6.87
C SER A 122 11.52 0.89 -6.02
N ILE A 123 11.76 -0.40 -5.71
CA ILE A 123 10.92 -1.19 -4.79
C ILE A 123 11.00 -0.61 -3.39
N VAL A 124 12.20 -0.27 -2.92
CA VAL A 124 12.43 0.36 -1.62
C VAL A 124 11.71 1.69 -1.51
N LEU A 125 11.76 2.55 -2.55
CA LEU A 125 11.00 3.79 -2.60
C LEU A 125 9.48 3.55 -2.45
N GLY A 126 8.96 2.56 -3.18
CA GLY A 126 7.56 2.17 -3.08
C GLY A 126 7.15 1.71 -1.67
N ALA A 127 8.00 0.93 -1.02
CA ALA A 127 7.79 0.50 0.35
C ALA A 127 7.84 1.67 1.36
N ILE A 128 8.82 2.55 1.22
CA ILE A 128 8.98 3.75 2.06
C ILE A 128 7.71 4.60 2.06
N ILE A 129 7.18 4.90 0.87
CA ILE A 129 6.00 5.76 0.74
C ILE A 129 4.66 5.06 1.01
N SER A 130 4.65 3.77 1.36
CA SER A 130 3.39 3.01 1.41
C SER A 130 2.50 3.32 2.62
N GLY A 131 3.04 3.70 3.77
CA GLY A 131 2.29 3.84 5.02
C GLY A 131 2.19 5.25 5.58
N SER A 132 1.24 5.42 6.50
CA SER A 132 0.96 6.68 7.20
C SER A 132 1.37 6.60 8.67
N SER A 133 1.75 7.74 9.25
CA SER A 133 2.03 7.84 10.69
C SER A 133 0.75 7.88 11.52
N THR A 134 0.50 6.83 12.29
CA THR A 134 -0.63 6.74 13.22
C THR A 134 -0.57 7.87 14.26
N ALA A 135 0.60 8.14 14.83
CA ALA A 135 0.78 9.14 15.89
C ALA A 135 0.51 10.57 15.39
N VAL A 136 1.05 10.93 14.21
CA VAL A 136 0.88 12.26 13.63
C VAL A 136 -0.57 12.49 13.19
N VAL A 137 -1.18 11.51 12.51
CA VAL A 137 -2.58 11.57 12.07
C VAL A 137 -3.52 11.74 13.27
N MET A 138 -3.37 10.91 14.30
CA MET A 138 -4.19 11.02 15.52
C MET A 138 -4.02 12.36 16.24
N GLY A 139 -2.78 12.81 16.40
CA GLY A 139 -2.48 14.09 17.07
C GLY A 139 -3.15 15.27 16.37
N VAL A 140 -3.03 15.33 15.04
CA VAL A 140 -3.63 16.39 14.22
C VAL A 140 -5.15 16.34 14.24
N LEU A 141 -5.76 15.17 14.01
CA LEU A 141 -7.22 15.06 13.91
C LEU A 141 -7.93 15.33 15.23
N LYS A 142 -7.38 14.85 16.35
CA LYS A 142 -7.91 15.16 17.68
C LYS A 142 -7.82 16.65 18.01
N SER A 143 -6.73 17.32 17.61
CA SER A 143 -6.54 18.75 17.89
C SER A 143 -7.49 19.65 17.09
N GLN A 144 -7.94 19.21 15.91
CA GLN A 144 -8.80 19.99 15.01
C GLN A 144 -10.29 19.89 15.34
N GLY A 145 -10.75 18.77 15.92
CA GLY A 145 -12.14 18.56 16.35
C GLY A 145 -13.20 18.64 15.23
N LYS A 146 -12.80 18.47 13.98
CA LYS A 146 -13.68 18.64 12.79
C LYS A 146 -14.32 17.35 12.31
N LEU A 147 -13.71 16.22 12.61
CA LEU A 147 -14.20 14.90 12.20
C LEU A 147 -14.95 14.25 13.35
N ASP A 148 -15.99 13.50 13.02
CA ASP A 148 -16.72 12.70 13.99
C ASP A 148 -15.83 11.62 14.60
N LYS A 149 -16.14 11.25 15.84
CA LYS A 149 -15.37 10.25 16.57
C LYS A 149 -15.27 8.91 15.84
N GLU A 150 -16.36 8.49 15.19
CA GLU A 150 -16.38 7.25 14.40
C GLU A 150 -15.44 7.32 13.20
N HIS A 151 -15.39 8.47 12.54
CA HIS A 151 -14.49 8.69 11.40
C HIS A 151 -13.02 8.65 11.84
N ILE A 152 -12.69 9.30 12.97
CA ILE A 152 -11.34 9.26 13.54
C ILE A 152 -10.96 7.82 13.93
N GLU A 153 -11.88 7.07 14.58
CA GLU A 153 -11.65 5.67 14.93
C GLU A 153 -11.41 4.78 13.69
N MET A 154 -12.10 5.06 12.58
CA MET A 154 -11.89 4.34 11.33
C MET A 154 -10.51 4.66 10.72
N LEU A 155 -10.09 5.93 10.70
CA LEU A 155 -8.77 6.31 10.22
C LEU A 155 -7.65 5.63 11.03
N VAL A 156 -7.81 5.56 12.35
CA VAL A 156 -6.88 4.82 13.22
C VAL A 156 -6.84 3.33 12.89
N LEU A 157 -7.99 2.72 12.61
CA LEU A 157 -8.02 1.31 12.19
C LEU A 157 -7.32 1.10 10.85
N ILE A 158 -7.46 2.05 9.91
CA ILE A 158 -6.77 1.99 8.63
C ILE A 158 -5.26 2.07 8.83
N THR A 159 -4.76 3.03 9.63
CA THR A 159 -3.32 3.14 9.87
C THR A 159 -2.76 1.90 10.58
N ILE A 160 -3.49 1.31 11.54
CA ILE A 160 -3.08 0.03 12.16
C ILE A 160 -3.01 -1.10 11.11
N MET A 161 -3.93 -1.15 10.14
CA MET A 161 -3.87 -2.15 9.06
C MET A 161 -2.71 -1.86 8.09
N GLU A 162 -2.40 -0.59 7.86
CA GLU A 162 -1.21 -0.19 7.12
C GLU A 162 0.07 -0.65 7.82
N ASP A 163 0.18 -0.46 9.13
CA ASP A 163 1.34 -0.88 9.92
C ASP A 163 1.58 -2.40 9.82
N ILE A 164 0.51 -3.21 9.92
CA ILE A 164 0.59 -4.66 9.71
C ILE A 164 1.09 -4.99 8.30
N GLY A 165 0.56 -4.31 7.30
CA GLY A 165 0.98 -4.50 5.91
C GLY A 165 2.43 -4.06 5.67
N GLN A 166 2.87 -2.96 6.29
CA GLN A 166 4.25 -2.48 6.20
C GLN A 166 5.25 -3.44 6.86
N VAL A 167 4.87 -4.11 7.95
CA VAL A 167 5.69 -5.19 8.53
C VAL A 167 5.87 -6.35 7.53
N ILE A 168 4.80 -6.70 6.80
CA ILE A 168 4.90 -7.74 5.75
C ILE A 168 5.81 -7.24 4.61
N ILE A 169 5.65 -6.00 4.17
CA ILE A 169 6.49 -5.39 3.13
C ILE A 169 7.96 -5.37 3.59
N LEU A 170 8.24 -4.90 4.80
CA LEU A 170 9.59 -4.87 5.37
C LEU A 170 10.19 -6.28 5.42
N SER A 171 9.41 -7.30 5.84
CA SER A 171 9.90 -8.69 5.88
C SER A 171 10.29 -9.24 4.52
N MET A 172 9.65 -8.76 3.46
CA MET A 172 9.99 -9.17 2.08
C MET A 172 11.19 -8.41 1.50
N ILE A 173 11.37 -7.15 1.90
CA ILE A 173 12.40 -6.27 1.35
C ILE A 173 13.74 -6.44 2.05
N THR A 174 13.77 -6.68 3.37
CA THR A 174 15.03 -6.85 4.13
C THR A 174 15.97 -7.89 3.50
N PRO A 175 15.52 -9.09 3.12
CA PRO A 175 16.41 -10.04 2.45
C PRO A 175 16.81 -9.61 1.02
N LEU A 176 15.96 -8.86 0.32
CA LEU A 176 16.30 -8.30 -0.99
C LEU A 176 17.45 -7.29 -0.87
N MET A 177 17.40 -6.44 0.17
CA MET A 177 18.46 -5.48 0.48
C MET A 177 19.76 -6.18 0.89
N ALA A 178 19.68 -7.21 1.73
CA ALA A 178 20.84 -7.99 2.17
C ALA A 178 21.58 -8.66 0.99
N ASN A 179 20.87 -9.16 0.00
CA ASN A 179 21.48 -9.72 -1.22
C ASN A 179 22.13 -8.67 -2.11
N TYR A 180 21.53 -7.52 -2.21
CA TYR A 180 22.12 -6.37 -2.91
C TYR A 180 23.45 -5.98 -2.28
N ALA A 181 23.51 -5.91 -0.94
CA ALA A 181 24.72 -5.63 -0.17
C ALA A 181 25.83 -6.67 -0.37
N ALA A 182 25.46 -7.94 -0.57
CA ALA A 182 26.41 -9.03 -0.81
C ALA A 182 27.07 -8.99 -2.21
N GLY A 183 26.77 -7.95 -3.00
CA GLY A 183 27.33 -7.80 -4.36
C GLY A 183 26.74 -8.79 -5.36
N ALA A 184 25.70 -9.54 -4.96
CA ALA A 184 24.89 -10.35 -5.85
C ALA A 184 24.03 -9.44 -6.74
N MET A 185 24.68 -8.54 -7.48
CA MET A 185 24.09 -7.80 -8.60
C MET A 185 23.69 -8.73 -9.75
N GLY A 186 23.88 -10.03 -9.57
CA GLY A 186 23.38 -11.09 -10.42
C GLY A 186 22.19 -11.76 -9.73
N TRP A 187 21.16 -11.86 -10.42
CA TRP A 187 19.92 -12.62 -10.25
C TRP A 187 20.03 -13.69 -9.14
N MET A 188 19.26 -13.51 -8.05
CA MET A 188 19.08 -14.58 -7.07
C MET A 188 18.59 -15.83 -7.82
N ASP A 189 19.21 -16.98 -7.54
CA ASP A 189 18.65 -18.25 -8.01
C ASP A 189 17.20 -18.32 -7.51
N ILE A 190 16.30 -18.68 -8.41
CA ILE A 190 14.88 -18.80 -8.08
C ILE A 190 14.66 -19.69 -6.85
N ASN A 191 15.50 -20.71 -6.68
CA ASN A 191 15.47 -21.57 -5.51
C ASN A 191 15.78 -20.79 -4.23
N GLU A 192 16.71 -19.85 -4.27
CA GLU A 192 17.05 -18.98 -3.13
C GLU A 192 15.91 -18.05 -2.78
N ILE A 193 15.25 -17.43 -3.78
CA ILE A 193 14.07 -16.58 -3.56
C ILE A 193 12.93 -17.39 -2.96
N ILE A 194 12.64 -18.58 -3.51
CA ILE A 194 11.57 -19.46 -2.99
C ILE A 194 11.90 -19.89 -1.57
N VAL A 195 13.13 -20.34 -1.30
CA VAL A 195 13.57 -20.74 0.04
C VAL A 195 13.46 -19.58 1.01
N LEU A 196 13.82 -18.37 0.59
CA LEU A 196 13.71 -17.17 1.41
C LEU A 196 12.26 -16.85 1.76
N ILE A 197 11.37 -16.79 0.75
CA ILE A 197 9.93 -16.58 0.98
C ILE A 197 9.35 -17.65 1.89
N VAL A 198 9.70 -18.91 1.68
CA VAL A 198 9.26 -20.02 2.53
C VAL A 198 9.77 -19.85 3.97
N LYS A 199 11.03 -19.47 4.17
CA LYS A 199 11.59 -19.17 5.50
C LYS A 199 10.84 -18.05 6.20
N ILE A 200 10.59 -16.94 5.51
CA ILE A 200 9.84 -15.79 6.04
C ILE A 200 8.43 -16.22 6.47
N LEU A 201 7.69 -16.83 5.55
CA LEU A 201 6.33 -17.29 5.82
C LEU A 201 6.29 -18.33 6.92
N ALA A 202 7.22 -19.29 6.93
CA ALA A 202 7.32 -20.30 7.99
C ALA A 202 7.60 -19.66 9.34
N PHE A 203 8.58 -18.74 9.43
CA PHE A 203 8.87 -18.00 10.65
C PHE A 203 7.65 -17.23 11.15
N MET A 204 6.99 -16.46 10.29
CA MET A 204 5.80 -15.68 10.65
C MET A 204 4.65 -16.60 11.13
N ILE A 205 4.35 -17.66 10.37
CA ILE A 205 3.25 -18.59 10.72
C ILE A 205 3.56 -19.32 12.02
N ILE A 206 4.76 -19.87 12.17
CA ILE A 206 5.17 -20.59 13.39
C ILE A 206 5.13 -19.64 14.58
N SER A 207 5.72 -18.44 14.45
CA SER A 207 5.73 -17.43 15.51
C SER A 207 4.31 -17.05 15.92
N ILE A 208 3.42 -16.78 14.98
CA ILE A 208 2.02 -16.41 15.27
C ILE A 208 1.27 -17.59 15.89
N VAL A 209 1.33 -18.79 15.31
CA VAL A 209 0.55 -19.95 15.77
C VAL A 209 1.04 -20.44 17.14
N VAL A 210 2.35 -20.53 17.33
CA VAL A 210 2.96 -20.98 18.59
C VAL A 210 2.89 -19.87 19.62
N GLY A 211 3.27 -18.65 19.23
CA GLY A 211 3.34 -17.49 20.10
C GLY A 211 1.98 -17.08 20.66
N LEU A 212 0.92 -17.02 19.84
CA LEU A 212 -0.45 -16.70 20.32
C LEU A 212 -1.00 -17.74 21.32
N ARG A 213 -0.45 -18.95 21.34
CA ARG A 213 -0.84 -19.99 22.32
C ARG A 213 -0.01 -19.94 23.60
N ILE A 214 1.28 -19.66 23.49
CA ILE A 214 2.25 -19.76 24.59
C ILE A 214 2.38 -18.42 25.30
N VAL A 215 2.66 -17.33 24.58
CA VAL A 215 2.96 -16.02 25.16
C VAL A 215 1.82 -15.48 26.05
N PRO A 216 0.54 -15.47 25.62
CA PRO A 216 -0.54 -15.02 26.51
C PRO A 216 -0.69 -15.85 27.77
N LYS A 217 -0.37 -17.15 27.72
CA LYS A 217 -0.42 -18.02 28.91
C LYS A 217 0.68 -17.67 29.90
N ILE A 218 1.91 -17.47 29.41
CA ILE A 218 3.05 -17.06 30.24
C ILE A 218 2.76 -15.71 30.88
N ILE A 219 2.35 -14.73 30.10
CA ILE A 219 2.02 -13.38 30.56
C ILE A 219 0.90 -13.39 31.59
N ASN A 220 -0.18 -14.14 31.35
CA ASN A 220 -1.29 -14.26 32.29
C ASN A 220 -0.86 -14.97 33.58
N TRP A 221 -0.03 -16.03 33.49
CA TRP A 221 0.48 -16.75 34.66
C TRP A 221 1.36 -15.85 35.54
N ILE A 222 2.29 -15.09 34.92
CA ILE A 222 3.14 -14.12 35.66
C ILE A 222 2.26 -13.08 36.33
N SER A 223 1.28 -12.54 35.63
CA SER A 223 0.36 -11.55 36.17
C SER A 223 -0.49 -12.05 37.35
N ASP A 224 -0.85 -13.35 37.34
CA ASP A 224 -1.68 -13.92 38.38
C ASP A 224 -0.85 -14.36 39.63
N ASN A 225 0.46 -14.61 39.49
CA ASN A 225 1.32 -15.21 40.53
C ASN A 225 2.53 -14.39 40.95
N VAL A 226 2.87 -13.31 40.20
CA VAL A 226 4.11 -12.56 40.43
C VAL A 226 3.80 -11.06 40.40
N SER A 227 4.81 -10.22 40.70
CA SER A 227 4.65 -8.77 40.71
C SER A 227 4.53 -8.17 39.31
N ASP A 228 3.90 -7.01 39.26
CA ASP A 228 3.75 -6.23 38.02
C ASP A 228 5.06 -5.73 37.42
N GLU A 229 6.12 -5.59 38.24
CA GLU A 229 7.47 -5.22 37.77
C GLU A 229 8.06 -6.36 36.93
N ILE A 230 7.94 -7.59 37.44
CA ILE A 230 8.42 -8.79 36.73
C ILE A 230 7.65 -8.98 35.43
N LEU A 231 6.35 -8.67 35.41
CA LEU A 231 5.52 -8.71 34.19
C LEU A 231 6.08 -7.77 33.11
N THR A 232 6.47 -6.54 33.49
CA THR A 232 7.03 -5.57 32.55
C THR A 232 8.40 -6.01 32.03
N VAL A 233 9.30 -6.42 32.93
CA VAL A 233 10.65 -6.92 32.59
C VAL A 233 10.55 -8.14 31.66
N THR A 234 9.66 -9.10 31.97
CA THR A 234 9.45 -10.28 31.13
C THR A 234 8.92 -9.90 29.75
N SER A 235 7.98 -8.96 29.66
CA SER A 235 7.41 -8.52 28.37
C SER A 235 8.48 -7.89 27.47
N VAL A 236 9.31 -7.02 28.05
CA VAL A 236 10.44 -6.40 27.33
C VAL A 236 11.49 -7.46 26.95
N GLY A 237 11.84 -8.36 27.88
CA GLY A 237 12.78 -9.45 27.61
C GLY A 237 12.31 -10.38 26.49
N LEU A 238 11.01 -10.69 26.44
CA LEU A 238 10.42 -11.44 25.33
C LEU A 238 10.50 -10.68 24.01
N ALA A 239 10.31 -9.34 24.01
CA ALA A 239 10.44 -8.52 22.83
C ALA A 239 11.86 -8.57 22.24
N PHE A 240 12.89 -8.39 23.07
CA PHE A 240 14.29 -8.52 22.66
C PHE A 240 14.64 -9.95 22.24
N GLY A 241 14.14 -10.97 22.96
CA GLY A 241 14.35 -12.38 22.60
C GLY A 241 13.77 -12.71 21.23
N MET A 242 12.57 -12.20 20.91
CA MET A 242 11.95 -12.44 19.61
C MET A 242 12.61 -11.64 18.49
N ALA A 243 13.08 -10.42 18.78
CA ALA A 243 13.89 -9.63 17.86
C ALA A 243 15.18 -10.39 17.47
N LEU A 244 15.86 -10.98 18.46
CA LEU A 244 17.03 -11.80 18.24
C LEU A 244 16.72 -13.06 17.41
N LEU A 245 15.63 -13.77 17.72
CA LEU A 245 15.18 -14.93 16.94
C LEU A 245 14.84 -14.56 15.48
N SER A 246 14.26 -13.39 15.26
CA SER A 246 13.98 -12.87 13.93
C SER A 246 15.28 -12.63 13.15
N MET A 247 16.29 -12.04 13.78
CA MET A 247 17.60 -11.79 13.18
C MET A 247 18.29 -13.12 12.77
N TYR A 248 18.25 -14.14 13.62
CA TYR A 248 18.78 -15.47 13.29
C TYR A 248 18.01 -16.15 12.13
N ALA A 249 16.74 -15.81 11.95
CA ALA A 249 15.96 -16.27 10.80
C ALA A 249 16.26 -15.49 9.50
N GLY A 250 17.15 -14.49 9.54
CA GLY A 250 17.47 -13.62 8.41
C GLY A 250 16.43 -12.51 8.16
N LEU A 251 15.69 -12.13 9.20
CA LEU A 251 14.70 -11.05 9.17
C LEU A 251 15.15 -9.89 10.06
N SER A 252 14.55 -8.72 9.87
CA SER A 252 14.79 -7.54 10.71
C SER A 252 14.38 -7.78 12.17
N MET A 253 15.13 -7.21 13.12
CA MET A 253 14.78 -7.19 14.56
C MET A 253 13.40 -6.53 14.79
N ALA A 254 13.05 -5.55 13.99
CA ALA A 254 11.77 -4.85 14.05
C ALA A 254 10.58 -5.82 13.91
N ILE A 255 10.67 -6.78 12.99
CA ILE A 255 9.62 -7.78 12.73
C ILE A 255 9.41 -8.68 13.96
N GLY A 256 10.51 -9.16 14.55
CA GLY A 256 10.44 -10.00 15.76
C GLY A 256 9.78 -9.28 16.93
N ALA A 257 10.21 -8.05 17.20
CA ALA A 257 9.66 -7.21 18.25
C ALA A 257 8.15 -6.92 18.03
N PHE A 258 7.76 -6.59 16.81
CA PHE A 258 6.36 -6.35 16.43
C PHE A 258 5.49 -7.60 16.63
N LEU A 259 5.94 -8.77 16.16
CA LEU A 259 5.23 -10.04 16.35
C LEU A 259 5.06 -10.35 17.84
N MET A 260 6.09 -10.13 18.67
CA MET A 260 5.98 -10.32 20.11
C MET A 260 4.97 -9.37 20.73
N GLY A 261 4.96 -8.09 20.33
CA GLY A 261 3.95 -7.13 20.76
C GLY A 261 2.52 -7.60 20.46
N MET A 262 2.28 -8.09 19.26
CA MET A 262 1.00 -8.66 18.82
C MET A 262 0.58 -9.89 19.66
N MET A 263 1.53 -10.73 20.04
CA MET A 263 1.27 -11.90 20.90
C MET A 263 0.89 -11.46 22.31
N VAL A 264 1.64 -10.54 22.90
CA VAL A 264 1.35 -9.95 24.22
C VAL A 264 0.03 -9.19 24.22
N ALA A 265 -0.32 -8.50 23.12
CA ALA A 265 -1.61 -7.83 22.93
C ALA A 265 -2.82 -8.77 23.07
N SER A 266 -2.62 -10.07 22.82
CA SER A 266 -3.65 -11.09 22.99
C SER A 266 -3.86 -11.55 24.43
N SER A 267 -3.02 -11.12 25.39
CA SER A 267 -3.14 -11.42 26.81
C SER A 267 -4.25 -10.57 27.50
N ARG A 268 -4.70 -11.01 28.68
CA ARG A 268 -5.68 -10.27 29.49
C ARG A 268 -5.12 -8.93 29.99
N LYS A 269 -3.81 -8.84 30.18
CA LYS A 269 -3.10 -7.70 30.76
C LYS A 269 -2.43 -6.78 29.73
N ALA A 270 -2.73 -6.95 28.46
CA ALA A 270 -2.14 -6.16 27.38
C ALA A 270 -2.19 -4.64 27.61
N LYS A 271 -3.34 -4.12 28.09
CA LYS A 271 -3.50 -2.69 28.37
C LYS A 271 -2.63 -2.19 29.51
N GLU A 272 -2.47 -3.02 30.56
CA GLU A 272 -1.64 -2.69 31.71
C GLU A 272 -0.15 -2.68 31.33
N ILE A 273 0.27 -3.68 30.56
CA ILE A 273 1.64 -3.76 30.02
C ILE A 273 1.90 -2.56 29.12
N ASN A 274 0.99 -2.23 28.21
CA ASN A 274 1.14 -1.07 27.32
C ASN A 274 1.32 0.23 28.12
N HIS A 275 0.50 0.47 29.14
CA HIS A 275 0.60 1.67 29.98
C HIS A 275 1.91 1.76 30.75
N LYS A 276 2.47 0.63 31.20
CA LYS A 276 3.75 0.59 31.92
C LYS A 276 4.96 0.77 30.99
N ILE A 277 4.86 0.29 29.76
CA ILE A 277 5.94 0.38 28.77
C ILE A 277 5.89 1.71 28.01
N GLU A 278 4.75 2.37 27.95
CA GLU A 278 4.55 3.65 27.24
C GLU A 278 5.62 4.73 27.58
N PRO A 279 6.00 4.97 28.84
CA PRO A 279 7.07 5.93 29.15
C PRO A 279 8.44 5.52 28.62
N MET A 280 8.74 4.21 28.62
CA MET A 280 9.97 3.68 28.04
C MET A 280 9.95 3.82 26.52
N ARG A 281 8.83 3.44 25.88
CA ARG A 281 8.64 3.64 24.45
C ARG A 281 8.90 5.10 24.06
N ASP A 282 8.29 6.06 24.76
CA ASP A 282 8.40 7.48 24.42
C ASP A 282 9.85 7.97 24.53
N LEU A 283 10.60 7.52 25.54
CA LEU A 283 12.02 7.81 25.67
C LEU A 283 12.84 7.22 24.51
N PHE A 284 12.69 5.92 24.25
CA PHE A 284 13.46 5.24 23.22
C PHE A 284 13.03 5.62 21.79
N MET A 285 11.76 5.98 21.61
CA MET A 285 11.27 6.59 20.37
C MET A 285 11.96 7.93 20.10
N ALA A 286 12.12 8.76 21.13
CA ALA A 286 12.87 10.01 20.99
C ALA A 286 14.32 9.72 20.56
N VAL A 287 14.99 8.76 21.22
CA VAL A 287 16.36 8.37 20.87
C VAL A 287 16.43 7.84 19.43
N PHE A 288 15.51 6.96 19.02
CA PHE A 288 15.45 6.45 17.65
C PHE A 288 15.34 7.58 16.62
N PHE A 289 14.40 8.52 16.79
CA PHE A 289 14.21 9.59 15.82
C PHE A 289 15.33 10.65 15.84
N ILE A 290 16.01 10.84 16.98
CA ILE A 290 17.23 11.65 17.04
C ILE A 290 18.33 10.96 16.21
N SER A 291 18.51 9.65 16.37
CA SER A 291 19.50 8.89 15.61
C SER A 291 19.22 8.95 14.12
N VAL A 292 17.94 8.82 13.71
CA VAL A 292 17.51 9.00 12.32
C VAL A 292 17.88 10.40 11.77
N GLY A 293 17.68 11.43 12.59
CA GLY A 293 18.09 12.80 12.24
C GLY A 293 19.61 12.97 12.19
N ALA A 294 20.35 12.30 13.07
CA ALA A 294 21.82 12.35 13.14
C ALA A 294 22.50 11.73 11.90
N GLU A 295 21.84 10.82 11.20
CA GLU A 295 22.34 10.28 9.91
C GLU A 295 22.25 11.31 8.77
N VAL A 296 21.61 12.48 8.95
CA VAL A 296 21.53 13.56 7.95
C VAL A 296 22.74 14.49 8.11
N PHE A 297 23.85 14.12 7.51
CA PHE A 297 25.08 14.89 7.56
C PHE A 297 25.79 14.91 6.18
N PRO A 298 26.34 16.07 5.76
CA PRO A 298 26.12 17.41 6.30
C PRO A 298 24.72 17.95 5.97
N ALA A 299 24.19 18.85 6.80
CA ALA A 299 22.85 19.41 6.60
C ALA A 299 22.65 20.15 5.25
N SER A 300 23.74 20.52 4.57
CA SER A 300 23.71 21.09 3.21
C SER A 300 23.03 20.15 2.20
N ILE A 301 23.14 18.83 2.41
CA ILE A 301 22.48 17.81 1.57
C ILE A 301 20.96 18.04 1.47
N LEU A 302 20.31 18.54 2.52
CA LEU A 302 18.89 18.91 2.50
C LEU A 302 18.60 20.03 1.48
N VAL A 303 19.51 20.98 1.34
CA VAL A 303 19.36 22.10 0.41
C VAL A 303 19.69 21.65 -1.01
N ASP A 304 20.76 20.87 -1.17
CA ASP A 304 21.22 20.37 -2.45
C ASP A 304 20.19 19.41 -3.09
N ASN A 305 19.52 18.60 -2.25
CA ASN A 305 18.50 17.64 -2.67
C ASN A 305 17.06 18.16 -2.54
N PHE A 306 16.85 19.46 -2.36
CA PHE A 306 15.51 20.02 -2.15
C PHE A 306 14.51 19.65 -3.27
N SER A 307 14.96 19.56 -4.51
CA SER A 307 14.14 19.11 -5.63
C SER A 307 13.68 17.65 -5.48
N THR A 308 14.56 16.75 -5.07
CA THR A 308 14.25 15.33 -4.83
C THR A 308 13.33 15.16 -3.64
N ILE A 309 13.57 15.91 -2.56
CA ILE A 309 12.68 15.99 -1.38
C ILE A 309 11.26 16.37 -1.81
N LEU A 310 11.13 17.42 -2.62
CA LEU A 310 9.84 17.89 -3.11
C LEU A 310 9.16 16.85 -4.02
N ILE A 311 9.91 16.19 -4.88
CA ILE A 311 9.40 15.12 -5.75
C ILE A 311 8.89 13.94 -4.90
N PHE A 312 9.66 13.45 -3.93
CA PHE A 312 9.25 12.35 -3.06
C PHE A 312 8.03 12.71 -2.21
N PHE A 313 8.00 13.94 -1.67
CA PHE A 313 6.83 14.44 -0.95
C PHE A 313 5.58 14.49 -1.83
N LEU A 314 5.67 15.09 -3.04
CA LEU A 314 4.53 15.19 -3.96
C LEU A 314 4.08 13.82 -4.44
N LEU A 315 5.02 12.92 -4.74
CA LEU A 315 4.75 11.54 -5.11
C LEU A 315 3.94 10.84 -4.01
N PHE A 316 4.43 10.89 -2.77
CA PHE A 316 3.70 10.34 -1.62
C PHE A 316 2.32 10.96 -1.49
N PHE A 317 2.22 12.29 -1.47
CA PHE A 317 0.96 13.01 -1.25
C PHE A 317 -0.09 12.69 -2.31
N VAL A 318 0.31 12.66 -3.58
CA VAL A 318 -0.60 12.39 -4.71
C VAL A 318 -1.02 10.92 -4.73
N LEU A 319 -0.07 9.99 -4.64
CA LEU A 319 -0.37 8.55 -4.64
C LEU A 319 -1.22 8.16 -3.42
N LYS A 320 -0.87 8.66 -2.23
CA LYS A 320 -1.63 8.40 -1.00
C LYS A 320 -3.05 8.90 -1.12
N SER A 321 -3.22 10.14 -1.55
CA SER A 321 -4.55 10.73 -1.74
C SER A 321 -5.37 9.96 -2.77
N ALA A 322 -4.77 9.57 -3.89
CA ALA A 322 -5.45 8.86 -4.96
C ALA A 322 -5.86 7.43 -4.53
N THR A 323 -4.95 6.69 -3.90
CA THR A 323 -5.19 5.29 -3.50
C THR A 323 -6.19 5.16 -2.35
N VAL A 324 -6.11 6.03 -1.35
CA VAL A 324 -7.09 6.08 -0.25
C VAL A 324 -8.47 6.51 -0.78
N PHE A 325 -8.53 7.55 -1.60
CA PHE A 325 -9.79 7.98 -2.22
C PHE A 325 -10.43 6.86 -3.04
N LEU A 326 -9.64 6.15 -3.86
CA LEU A 326 -10.08 5.00 -4.64
C LEU A 326 -10.61 3.88 -3.73
N ALA A 327 -9.91 3.56 -2.65
CA ALA A 327 -10.32 2.52 -1.71
C ALA A 327 -11.65 2.86 -0.99
N TYR A 328 -11.82 4.12 -0.59
CA TYR A 328 -13.08 4.61 -0.02
C TYR A 328 -14.22 4.55 -1.04
N TRP A 329 -13.93 4.94 -2.28
CA TRP A 329 -14.90 4.86 -3.36
C TRP A 329 -15.32 3.41 -3.64
N ILE A 330 -14.38 2.47 -3.71
CA ILE A 330 -14.66 1.03 -3.85
C ILE A 330 -15.45 0.52 -2.65
N GLY A 331 -15.12 0.96 -1.44
CA GLY A 331 -15.81 0.58 -0.19
C GLY A 331 -17.21 1.16 -0.01
N ASN A 332 -17.76 1.85 -1.02
CA ASN A 332 -19.08 2.50 -1.02
C ASN A 332 -19.25 3.65 -0.03
N GLU A 333 -18.15 4.28 0.37
CA GLU A 333 -18.19 5.51 1.16
C GLU A 333 -18.45 6.75 0.30
N SER A 334 -18.88 7.84 0.92
CA SER A 334 -19.10 9.09 0.20
C SER A 334 -17.78 9.65 -0.35
N CYS A 335 -17.83 10.26 -1.55
CA CYS A 335 -16.64 10.88 -2.15
C CYS A 335 -16.04 11.97 -1.25
N LYS A 336 -16.88 12.70 -0.51
CA LYS A 336 -16.44 13.71 0.46
C LYS A 336 -15.64 13.06 1.59
N ASN A 337 -16.17 12.00 2.22
CA ASN A 337 -15.46 11.26 3.27
C ASN A 337 -14.16 10.65 2.74
N GLY A 338 -14.18 10.10 1.52
CA GLY A 338 -12.98 9.59 0.85
C GLY A 338 -11.90 10.66 0.67
N PHE A 339 -12.27 11.87 0.25
CA PHE A 339 -11.32 12.97 0.08
C PHE A 339 -10.79 13.49 1.44
N LEU A 340 -11.67 13.65 2.43
CA LEU A 340 -11.25 14.05 3.77
C LEU A 340 -10.29 13.02 4.40
N SER A 341 -10.60 11.74 4.26
CA SER A 341 -9.74 10.66 4.75
C SER A 341 -8.40 10.60 4.03
N ALA A 342 -8.44 10.73 2.70
CA ALA A 342 -7.25 10.74 1.87
C ALA A 342 -6.27 11.85 2.29
N THR A 343 -6.76 13.08 2.43
CA THR A 343 -5.94 14.20 2.89
C THR A 343 -5.51 14.10 4.34
N SER A 344 -6.27 13.41 5.18
CA SER A 344 -5.96 13.21 6.60
C SER A 344 -4.93 12.12 6.86
N LEU A 345 -4.66 11.23 5.90
CA LEU A 345 -3.65 10.16 5.98
C LEU A 345 -2.32 10.52 5.31
N CYS A 346 -2.15 11.77 4.84
CA CYS A 346 -0.96 12.22 4.11
C CYS A 346 0.20 12.66 5.02
N ALA A 347 0.56 11.85 6.03
CA ALA A 347 1.82 11.96 6.75
C ALA A 347 2.56 10.63 6.67
N MET A 348 3.81 10.63 6.23
CA MET A 348 4.63 9.42 6.14
C MET A 348 4.84 8.82 7.54
N GLY A 349 4.73 7.49 7.61
CA GLY A 349 4.82 6.75 8.86
C GLY A 349 6.25 6.49 9.32
N GLU A 350 6.37 5.97 10.54
CA GLU A 350 7.64 5.55 11.14
C GLU A 350 8.35 4.45 10.34
N PHE A 351 7.60 3.59 9.66
CA PHE A 351 8.19 2.57 8.77
C PHE A 351 8.97 3.17 7.60
N ALA A 352 8.64 4.38 7.14
CA ALA A 352 9.42 5.05 6.11
C ALA A 352 10.87 5.27 6.55
N PHE A 353 11.07 5.68 7.80
CA PHE A 353 12.40 5.87 8.38
C PHE A 353 13.14 4.55 8.61
N ILE A 354 12.40 3.52 9.07
CA ILE A 354 12.97 2.19 9.32
C ILE A 354 13.47 1.55 8.02
N ILE A 355 12.64 1.58 6.98
CA ILE A 355 12.98 1.01 5.67
C ILE A 355 14.13 1.81 5.02
N ALA A 356 14.11 3.14 5.14
CA ALA A 356 15.17 3.98 4.59
C ALA A 356 16.50 3.74 5.30
N ALA A 357 16.50 3.62 6.63
CA ALA A 357 17.70 3.34 7.43
C ALA A 357 18.27 1.95 7.13
N GLU A 358 17.44 0.94 6.99
CA GLU A 358 17.84 -0.42 6.59
C GLU A 358 18.43 -0.44 5.17
N ALA A 359 17.84 0.34 4.25
CA ALA A 359 18.32 0.47 2.88
C ALA A 359 19.67 1.19 2.81
N LEU A 360 19.88 2.21 3.64
CA LEU A 360 21.17 2.90 3.77
C LEU A 360 22.22 1.96 4.36
N ALA A 361 21.93 1.28 5.47
CA ALA A 361 22.83 0.33 6.12
C ALA A 361 23.23 -0.84 5.19
N SER A 362 22.32 -1.25 4.31
CA SER A 362 22.57 -2.26 3.28
C SER A 362 23.19 -1.70 1.99
N SER A 363 23.59 -0.42 1.96
CA SER A 363 24.15 0.25 0.78
C SER A 363 23.30 0.13 -0.50
N VAL A 364 21.99 -0.09 -0.35
CA VAL A 364 21.02 -0.10 -1.46
C VAL A 364 20.78 1.33 -1.94
N VAL A 365 20.73 2.27 -1.01
CA VAL A 365 20.56 3.69 -1.30
C VAL A 365 21.71 4.49 -0.71
N ASP A 366 21.97 5.64 -1.27
CA ASP A 366 22.98 6.58 -0.79
C ASP A 366 22.41 7.56 0.25
N GLU A 367 23.29 8.35 0.87
CA GLU A 367 22.92 9.38 1.84
C GLU A 367 22.00 10.45 1.23
N SER A 368 22.13 10.73 -0.05
CA SER A 368 21.30 11.71 -0.77
C SER A 368 19.85 11.22 -0.86
N PHE A 369 19.64 9.95 -1.22
CA PHE A 369 18.33 9.33 -1.25
C PHE A 369 17.72 9.29 0.16
N TYR A 370 18.48 8.80 1.16
CA TYR A 370 18.06 8.72 2.54
C TYR A 370 17.61 10.09 3.06
N THR A 371 18.46 11.11 2.92
CA THR A 371 18.16 12.49 3.33
C THR A 371 16.92 13.03 2.62
N SER A 372 16.74 12.68 1.34
CA SER A 372 15.54 13.07 0.60
C SER A 372 14.26 12.44 1.16
N VAL A 373 14.32 11.19 1.61
CA VAL A 373 13.20 10.53 2.31
C VAL A 373 12.88 11.23 3.63
N ILE A 374 13.91 11.50 4.45
CA ILE A 374 13.73 12.20 5.74
C ILE A 374 13.10 13.58 5.52
N GLY A 375 13.62 14.34 4.55
CA GLY A 375 13.08 15.65 4.20
C GLY A 375 11.63 15.59 3.72
N ALA A 376 11.29 14.62 2.87
CA ALA A 376 9.92 14.41 2.37
C ALA A 376 8.96 14.01 3.51
N ALA A 377 9.41 13.15 4.42
CA ALA A 377 8.63 12.76 5.59
C ALA A 377 8.35 13.95 6.51
N LEU A 378 9.37 14.75 6.84
CA LEU A 378 9.21 15.99 7.62
C LEU A 378 8.23 16.96 6.95
N MET A 379 8.37 17.17 5.62
CA MET A 379 7.43 18.01 4.86
C MET A 379 5.98 17.47 4.96
N SER A 380 5.79 16.16 4.84
CA SER A 380 4.46 15.55 4.93
C SER A 380 3.80 15.77 6.29
N MET A 381 4.58 15.67 7.37
CA MET A 381 4.11 15.91 8.75
C MET A 381 3.76 17.38 9.00
N ILE A 382 4.52 18.32 8.41
CA ILE A 382 4.25 19.76 8.52
C ILE A 382 3.03 20.15 7.69
N VAL A 383 2.86 19.56 6.52
CA VAL A 383 1.75 19.88 5.60
C VAL A 383 0.43 19.25 6.06
N LEU A 384 0.45 18.11 6.74
CA LEU A 384 -0.76 17.40 7.17
C LEU A 384 -1.75 18.27 7.96
N PRO A 385 -1.34 19.04 9.01
CA PRO A 385 -2.27 19.89 9.75
C PRO A 385 -2.98 20.92 8.86
N ILE A 386 -2.26 21.43 7.86
CA ILE A 386 -2.78 22.40 6.89
C ILE A 386 -3.76 21.70 5.93
N ALA A 387 -3.34 20.58 5.34
CA ALA A 387 -4.15 19.79 4.41
C ALA A 387 -5.47 19.32 5.07
N ALA A 388 -5.40 18.73 6.25
CA ALA A 388 -6.57 18.28 7.00
C ALA A 388 -7.47 19.44 7.42
N ARG A 389 -6.91 20.61 7.78
CA ARG A 389 -7.69 21.80 8.14
C ARG A 389 -8.52 22.34 6.98
N TYR A 390 -7.96 22.36 5.79
CA TYR A 390 -8.60 22.94 4.61
C TYR A 390 -9.28 21.94 3.69
N SER A 391 -9.22 20.64 3.99
CA SER A 391 -9.75 19.55 3.17
C SER A 391 -11.22 19.74 2.79
N GLY A 392 -12.07 20.11 3.74
CA GLY A 392 -13.50 20.37 3.46
C GLY A 392 -13.73 21.54 2.52
N ALA A 393 -13.04 22.68 2.76
CA ALA A 393 -13.14 23.85 1.89
C ALA A 393 -12.55 23.60 0.49
N LEU A 394 -11.48 22.81 0.41
CA LEU A 394 -10.88 22.39 -0.86
C LEU A 394 -11.85 21.49 -1.65
N TRP A 395 -12.52 20.55 -0.97
CA TRP A 395 -13.55 19.72 -1.57
C TRP A 395 -14.69 20.55 -2.14
N ASP A 396 -15.29 21.41 -1.32
CA ASP A 396 -16.42 22.23 -1.73
C ASP A 396 -16.03 23.14 -2.93
N LYS A 397 -14.84 23.75 -2.88
CA LYS A 397 -14.31 24.57 -3.99
C LYS A 397 -14.00 23.75 -5.25
N ALA A 398 -13.54 22.51 -5.10
CA ALA A 398 -13.29 21.61 -6.23
C ALA A 398 -14.60 21.20 -6.91
N VAL A 399 -15.64 20.91 -6.13
CA VAL A 399 -16.98 20.61 -6.63
C VAL A 399 -17.60 21.82 -7.37
N ASP A 400 -17.51 23.03 -6.78
CA ASP A 400 -18.04 24.25 -7.37
C ASP A 400 -17.37 24.63 -8.70
N ARG A 401 -16.07 24.35 -8.84
CA ARG A 401 -15.29 24.62 -10.05
C ARG A 401 -15.31 23.50 -11.09
N CYS A 402 -15.87 22.35 -10.74
CA CYS A 402 -15.91 21.18 -11.62
C CYS A 402 -16.81 21.49 -12.84
N PRO A 403 -16.33 21.25 -14.08
CA PRO A 403 -17.16 21.39 -15.26
C PRO A 403 -18.43 20.54 -15.15
N ARG A 404 -19.60 21.12 -15.44
CA ARG A 404 -20.92 20.46 -15.28
C ARG A 404 -20.98 19.07 -15.90
N LYS A 405 -20.32 18.84 -17.05
CA LYS A 405 -20.29 17.53 -17.72
C LYS A 405 -19.50 16.50 -16.91
N VAL A 406 -18.37 16.89 -16.32
CA VAL A 406 -17.51 16.02 -15.49
C VAL A 406 -18.23 15.73 -14.18
N TYR A 407 -18.80 16.74 -13.53
CA TYR A 407 -19.58 16.57 -12.30
C TYR A 407 -20.75 15.60 -12.50
N ALA A 408 -21.55 15.79 -13.57
CA ALA A 408 -22.66 14.92 -13.89
C ALA A 408 -22.21 13.46 -14.14
N ALA A 409 -21.07 13.26 -14.81
CA ALA A 409 -20.50 11.93 -15.01
C ALA A 409 -20.06 11.30 -13.68
N CYS A 410 -19.39 12.06 -12.81
CA CYS A 410 -18.98 11.58 -11.48
C CYS A 410 -20.19 11.24 -10.60
N CYS A 411 -21.24 12.08 -10.59
CA CYS A 411 -22.48 11.78 -9.87
C CYS A 411 -23.15 10.51 -10.40
N SER A 412 -23.26 10.38 -11.71
CA SER A 412 -23.84 9.19 -12.36
C SER A 412 -23.09 7.90 -12.01
N LEU A 413 -21.74 7.93 -11.97
CA LEU A 413 -20.91 6.81 -11.55
C LEU A 413 -21.11 6.48 -10.05
N ASN A 414 -21.18 7.50 -9.21
CA ASN A 414 -21.41 7.34 -7.78
C ASN A 414 -22.79 6.75 -7.49
N ASP A 415 -23.83 7.24 -8.17
CA ASP A 415 -25.20 6.74 -8.04
C ASP A 415 -25.30 5.29 -8.52
N ALA A 416 -24.67 4.95 -9.65
CA ALA A 416 -24.63 3.58 -10.15
C ALA A 416 -23.95 2.63 -9.14
N ARG A 417 -22.85 3.05 -8.53
CA ARG A 417 -22.17 2.31 -7.48
C ARG A 417 -23.09 2.11 -6.25
N SER A 418 -23.64 3.18 -5.69
CA SER A 418 -24.50 3.13 -4.51
C SER A 418 -25.71 2.22 -4.73
N ARG A 419 -26.38 2.35 -5.87
CA ARG A 419 -27.49 1.45 -6.24
C ARG A 419 -27.05 -0.01 -6.35
N THR A 420 -25.83 -0.27 -6.82
CA THR A 420 -25.30 -1.64 -6.89
C THR A 420 -25.09 -2.23 -5.51
N TYR A 421 -24.56 -1.45 -4.57
CA TYR A 421 -24.37 -1.86 -3.17
C TYR A 421 -25.71 -2.06 -2.45
N GLU A 422 -26.68 -1.18 -2.62
CA GLU A 422 -28.04 -1.32 -2.07
C GLU A 422 -28.71 -2.60 -2.58
N ARG A 423 -28.60 -2.89 -3.88
CA ARG A 423 -29.11 -4.13 -4.48
C ARG A 423 -28.41 -5.37 -3.95
N LEU A 424 -27.10 -5.29 -3.80
CA LEU A 424 -26.30 -6.38 -3.23
C LEU A 424 -26.70 -6.65 -1.79
N SER A 425 -26.88 -5.61 -0.98
CA SER A 425 -27.30 -5.74 0.42
C SER A 425 -28.73 -6.30 0.56
N ALA A 426 -29.62 -5.96 -0.36
CA ALA A 426 -30.98 -6.49 -0.43
C ALA A 426 -31.07 -7.88 -1.06
N SER A 427 -30.00 -8.39 -1.66
CA SER A 427 -29.97 -9.71 -2.31
C SER A 427 -29.82 -10.85 -1.31
N SER A 428 -30.08 -12.09 -1.77
CA SER A 428 -29.90 -13.26 -0.92
C SER A 428 -28.44 -13.42 -0.44
N LYS A 429 -28.24 -13.97 0.75
CA LYS A 429 -26.89 -14.27 1.29
C LYS A 429 -26.04 -15.12 0.33
N LYS A 430 -26.68 -15.96 -0.49
CA LYS A 430 -26.02 -16.78 -1.52
C LYS A 430 -25.47 -15.92 -2.66
N SER A 431 -26.24 -14.92 -3.12
CA SER A 431 -25.81 -13.97 -4.15
C SER A 431 -24.71 -13.06 -3.63
N GLN A 432 -24.83 -12.53 -2.40
CA GLN A 432 -23.79 -11.75 -1.76
C GLN A 432 -22.47 -12.52 -1.69
N LYS A 433 -22.52 -13.77 -1.21
CA LYS A 433 -21.32 -14.63 -1.14
C LYS A 433 -20.72 -14.92 -2.51
N ALA A 434 -21.53 -15.07 -3.55
CA ALA A 434 -21.06 -15.27 -4.93
C ALA A 434 -20.32 -14.04 -5.45
N VAL A 435 -20.86 -12.83 -5.23
CA VAL A 435 -20.22 -11.56 -5.62
C VAL A 435 -18.90 -11.35 -4.88
N TYR A 436 -18.89 -11.48 -3.55
CA TYR A 436 -17.66 -11.37 -2.76
C TYR A 436 -16.60 -12.39 -3.20
N ARG A 437 -17.00 -13.62 -3.48
CA ARG A 437 -16.09 -14.65 -4.01
C ARG A 437 -15.52 -14.24 -5.35
N SER A 438 -16.35 -13.71 -6.26
CA SER A 438 -15.90 -13.27 -7.59
C SER A 438 -14.93 -12.08 -7.50
N MET A 439 -15.22 -11.11 -6.62
CA MET A 439 -14.30 -9.99 -6.34
C MET A 439 -12.96 -10.48 -5.76
N THR A 440 -13.01 -11.39 -4.79
CA THR A 440 -11.79 -11.97 -4.19
C THR A 440 -10.97 -12.73 -5.24
N HIS A 441 -11.62 -13.51 -6.09
CA HIS A 441 -10.92 -14.24 -7.16
C HIS A 441 -10.33 -13.29 -8.20
N ALA A 442 -11.04 -12.21 -8.58
CA ALA A 442 -10.50 -11.20 -9.49
C ALA A 442 -9.24 -10.54 -8.88
N TYR A 443 -9.29 -10.17 -7.59
CA TYR A 443 -8.15 -9.60 -6.88
C TYR A 443 -6.98 -10.58 -6.78
N ILE A 444 -7.23 -11.84 -6.43
CA ILE A 444 -6.19 -12.89 -6.39
C ILE A 444 -5.53 -13.04 -7.77
N ASN A 445 -6.30 -13.02 -8.85
CA ASN A 445 -5.74 -13.13 -10.19
C ASN A 445 -4.87 -11.92 -10.55
N ILE A 446 -5.22 -10.70 -10.10
CA ILE A 446 -4.36 -9.51 -10.25
C ILE A 446 -3.03 -9.71 -9.51
N LEU A 447 -3.08 -10.22 -8.27
CA LEU A 447 -1.86 -10.53 -7.52
C LEU A 447 -1.02 -11.63 -8.20
N VAL A 448 -1.67 -12.66 -8.74
CA VAL A 448 -0.98 -13.73 -9.49
C VAL A 448 -0.30 -13.17 -10.73
N ILE A 449 -0.95 -12.27 -11.48
CA ILE A 449 -0.35 -11.57 -12.61
C ILE A 449 0.90 -10.79 -12.15
N ALA A 450 0.79 -10.00 -11.08
CA ALA A 450 1.91 -9.25 -10.55
C ALA A 450 3.08 -10.15 -10.13
N VAL A 451 2.79 -11.28 -9.47
CA VAL A 451 3.82 -12.27 -9.06
C VAL A 451 4.49 -12.91 -10.28
N ILE A 452 3.71 -13.28 -11.32
CA ILE A 452 4.25 -13.83 -12.56
C ILE A 452 5.18 -12.81 -13.22
N GLU A 453 4.78 -11.54 -13.32
CA GLU A 453 5.60 -10.49 -13.92
C GLU A 453 6.89 -10.23 -13.15
N ILE A 454 6.81 -10.14 -11.84
CA ILE A 454 7.98 -9.99 -10.98
C ILE A 454 8.91 -11.20 -11.16
N ALA A 455 8.37 -12.42 -11.18
CA ALA A 455 9.15 -13.64 -11.40
C ALA A 455 9.82 -13.66 -12.78
N PHE A 456 9.11 -13.26 -13.83
CA PHE A 456 9.69 -13.19 -15.18
C PHE A 456 10.74 -12.10 -15.32
N TYR A 457 10.55 -10.97 -14.67
CA TYR A 457 11.56 -9.92 -14.61
C TYR A 457 12.89 -10.47 -14.06
N PHE A 458 12.86 -11.23 -12.99
CA PHE A 458 14.05 -11.85 -12.40
C PHE A 458 14.61 -13.03 -13.20
N LEU A 459 13.75 -13.80 -13.85
CA LEU A 459 14.13 -15.01 -14.58
C LEU A 459 14.68 -14.75 -15.98
N LEU A 460 14.27 -13.68 -16.60
CA LEU A 460 14.50 -13.46 -18.02
C LEU A 460 15.99 -13.39 -18.38
N PRO A 461 16.87 -12.63 -17.68
CA PRO A 461 18.30 -12.60 -18.02
C PRO A 461 19.00 -13.94 -17.75
N PRO A 462 18.95 -14.57 -16.56
CA PRO A 462 19.69 -15.81 -16.34
C PRO A 462 19.20 -16.94 -17.24
N LEU A 463 17.91 -16.97 -17.56
CA LEU A 463 17.36 -17.95 -18.49
C LEU A 463 17.83 -17.69 -19.91
N CYS A 464 17.91 -16.43 -20.31
CA CYS A 464 18.44 -16.05 -21.64
C CYS A 464 19.92 -16.42 -21.77
N ASP A 465 20.73 -16.14 -20.75
CA ASP A 465 22.15 -16.48 -20.74
C ASP A 465 22.39 -17.99 -20.71
N TRP A 466 21.60 -18.73 -19.96
CA TRP A 466 21.63 -20.18 -19.96
C TRP A 466 21.26 -20.77 -21.33
N LEU A 467 20.22 -20.25 -21.98
CA LEU A 467 19.80 -20.71 -23.31
C LEU A 467 20.87 -20.37 -24.37
N LEU A 468 21.49 -19.20 -24.28
CA LEU A 468 22.60 -18.81 -25.15
C LEU A 468 23.81 -19.73 -25.00
N THR A 469 24.17 -20.11 -23.76
CA THR A 469 25.31 -21.01 -23.49
C THR A 469 25.03 -22.45 -23.87
N ALA A 470 23.76 -22.92 -23.68
CA ALA A 470 23.37 -24.30 -23.94
C ALA A 470 23.08 -24.58 -25.42
N PHE A 471 22.46 -23.64 -26.12
CA PHE A 471 21.93 -23.86 -27.48
C PHE A 471 22.52 -22.92 -28.54
N GLY A 472 23.28 -21.88 -28.13
CA GLY A 472 23.74 -20.84 -29.05
C GLY A 472 22.57 -20.00 -29.59
N GLY A 473 22.80 -19.24 -30.64
CA GLY A 473 21.77 -18.44 -31.30
C GLY A 473 21.84 -16.95 -30.99
N SER A 474 20.78 -16.21 -31.26
CA SER A 474 20.72 -14.77 -31.01
C SER A 474 20.03 -14.49 -29.67
N GLN A 475 20.59 -13.58 -28.89
CA GLN A 475 20.02 -13.10 -27.62
C GLN A 475 18.57 -12.62 -27.81
N THR A 476 18.31 -11.85 -28.87
CA THR A 476 16.97 -11.34 -29.20
C THR A 476 15.96 -12.45 -29.46
N GLY A 477 16.38 -13.56 -30.10
CA GLY A 477 15.51 -14.70 -30.36
C GLY A 477 15.06 -15.39 -29.07
N TRP A 478 15.97 -15.59 -28.12
CA TRP A 478 15.65 -16.19 -26.84
C TRP A 478 14.77 -15.30 -25.97
N VAL A 479 15.06 -13.98 -25.95
CA VAL A 479 14.21 -12.99 -25.26
C VAL A 479 12.76 -13.05 -25.79
N LEU A 480 12.58 -13.05 -27.10
CA LEU A 480 11.24 -13.13 -27.70
C LEU A 480 10.52 -14.43 -27.36
N LEU A 481 11.26 -15.55 -27.30
CA LEU A 481 10.68 -16.85 -26.92
C LEU A 481 10.23 -16.84 -25.46
N ILE A 482 11.07 -16.33 -24.55
CA ILE A 482 10.75 -16.22 -23.10
C ILE A 482 9.54 -15.30 -22.90
N LEU A 483 9.50 -14.15 -23.58
CA LEU A 483 8.35 -13.25 -23.55
C LEU A 483 7.07 -13.91 -24.10
N GLY A 484 7.19 -14.75 -25.13
CA GLY A 484 6.06 -15.54 -25.63
C GLY A 484 5.52 -16.54 -24.59
N VAL A 485 6.41 -17.17 -23.82
CA VAL A 485 6.03 -18.05 -22.71
C VAL A 485 5.37 -17.26 -21.58
N ASN A 486 5.91 -16.09 -21.24
CA ASN A 486 5.29 -15.19 -20.27
C ASN A 486 3.86 -14.83 -20.67
N PHE A 487 3.67 -14.38 -21.90
CA PHE A 487 2.35 -14.05 -22.44
C PHE A 487 1.37 -15.23 -22.36
N LEU A 488 1.81 -16.45 -22.65
CA LEU A 488 1.00 -17.65 -22.51
C LEU A 488 0.61 -17.93 -21.05
N LEU A 489 1.52 -17.76 -20.11
CA LEU A 489 1.24 -17.95 -18.69
C LEU A 489 0.27 -16.90 -18.15
N LEU A 490 0.36 -15.65 -18.60
CA LEU A 490 -0.54 -14.58 -18.23
C LEU A 490 -1.96 -14.74 -18.77
N THR A 491 -2.15 -15.46 -19.87
CA THR A 491 -3.49 -15.68 -20.42
C THR A 491 -4.43 -16.37 -19.45
N ILE A 492 -3.94 -17.26 -18.60
CA ILE A 492 -4.76 -18.01 -17.63
C ILE A 492 -5.36 -17.09 -16.56
N PRO A 493 -4.56 -16.37 -15.74
CA PRO A 493 -5.13 -15.50 -14.70
C PRO A 493 -5.91 -14.33 -15.31
N THR A 494 -5.50 -13.80 -16.46
CA THR A 494 -6.22 -12.73 -17.17
C THR A 494 -7.60 -13.23 -17.65
N TYR A 495 -7.69 -14.43 -18.18
CA TYR A 495 -8.96 -15.03 -18.57
C TYR A 495 -9.92 -15.21 -17.38
N TYR A 496 -9.41 -15.73 -16.25
CA TYR A 496 -10.21 -15.86 -15.03
C TYR A 496 -10.61 -14.51 -14.46
N MET A 497 -9.74 -13.52 -14.49
CA MET A 497 -10.04 -12.14 -14.08
C MET A 497 -11.19 -11.57 -14.93
N ILE A 498 -11.11 -11.67 -16.26
CA ILE A 498 -12.14 -11.20 -17.19
C ILE A 498 -13.48 -11.89 -16.91
N ASN A 499 -13.48 -13.21 -16.71
CA ASN A 499 -14.70 -13.95 -16.43
C ASN A 499 -15.33 -13.58 -15.10
N ASN A 500 -14.53 -13.33 -14.06
CA ASN A 500 -15.03 -12.86 -12.76
C ASN A 500 -15.62 -11.44 -12.88
N VAL A 501 -14.97 -10.55 -13.64
CA VAL A 501 -15.49 -9.19 -13.88
C VAL A 501 -16.78 -9.25 -14.72
N LYS A 502 -16.84 -10.07 -15.78
CA LYS A 502 -18.07 -10.27 -16.57
C LYS A 502 -19.22 -10.81 -15.73
N PHE A 503 -18.96 -11.76 -14.83
CA PHE A 503 -19.97 -12.28 -13.92
C PHE A 503 -20.52 -11.17 -12.99
N LEU A 504 -19.66 -10.27 -12.53
CA LEU A 504 -20.07 -9.09 -11.75
C LEU A 504 -20.95 -8.16 -12.61
N ASP A 505 -20.53 -7.90 -13.84
CA ASP A 505 -21.28 -7.08 -14.81
C ASP A 505 -22.67 -7.68 -15.09
N GLU A 506 -22.77 -8.99 -15.32
CA GLU A 506 -24.06 -9.67 -15.55
C GLU A 506 -25.01 -9.57 -14.35
N ILE A 507 -24.50 -9.67 -13.11
CA ILE A 507 -25.32 -9.49 -11.89
C ILE A 507 -25.83 -8.05 -11.81
N ILE A 508 -24.96 -7.08 -12.07
CA ILE A 508 -25.31 -5.66 -12.09
C ILE A 508 -26.36 -5.38 -13.17
N ILE A 509 -26.16 -5.91 -14.36
CA ILE A 509 -27.03 -5.74 -15.53
C ILE A 509 -28.40 -6.38 -15.29
N THR A 510 -28.43 -7.65 -14.85
CA THR A 510 -29.68 -8.40 -14.65
C THR A 510 -30.52 -7.77 -13.54
N GLY A 511 -29.86 -7.30 -12.48
CA GLY A 511 -30.50 -6.52 -11.42
C GLY A 511 -31.13 -5.22 -11.94
N ALA A 512 -30.44 -4.52 -12.83
CA ALA A 512 -30.90 -3.27 -13.42
C ALA A 512 -32.07 -3.45 -14.40
N LYS A 513 -32.05 -4.48 -15.25
CA LYS A 513 -33.16 -4.80 -16.17
C LYS A 513 -34.47 -5.13 -15.42
N ARG A 514 -34.41 -5.86 -14.31
CA ARG A 514 -35.60 -6.20 -13.51
C ARG A 514 -36.29 -4.98 -12.87
N ILE A 515 -35.54 -3.90 -12.61
CA ILE A 515 -36.09 -2.69 -11.98
C ILE A 515 -36.58 -1.71 -13.06
N ALA A 516 -35.86 -1.55 -14.16
CA ALA A 516 -36.32 -0.78 -15.30
C ALA A 516 -37.70 -1.27 -15.77
N ASN A 517 -37.91 -2.59 -15.81
CA ASN A 517 -39.22 -3.17 -16.15
C ASN A 517 -40.31 -2.98 -15.07
N ARG A 518 -39.96 -2.60 -13.84
CA ARG A 518 -40.94 -2.27 -12.78
C ARG A 518 -41.29 -0.78 -12.70
N GLU A 519 -40.39 0.10 -13.12
CA GLU A 519 -40.57 1.56 -13.05
C GLU A 519 -41.00 2.20 -14.38
N SER A 520 -40.94 1.48 -15.50
CA SER A 520 -41.27 2.04 -16.80
C SER A 520 -42.75 2.02 -17.08
N SER A 521 -43.44 3.08 -16.66
CA SER A 521 -44.67 3.49 -17.36
C SER A 521 -44.47 4.70 -18.27
N ASP A 522 -43.36 5.46 -18.24
CA ASP A 522 -43.37 6.72 -19.04
C ASP A 522 -42.03 7.36 -19.46
N SER A 523 -40.94 6.63 -19.64
CA SER A 523 -39.77 7.22 -20.35
C SER A 523 -38.79 6.16 -20.81
N ASN A 524 -38.25 6.33 -22.02
CA ASN A 524 -37.35 5.40 -22.71
C ASN A 524 -35.96 5.31 -22.02
N PRO A 525 -35.78 4.41 -21.00
CA PRO A 525 -34.54 4.33 -20.21
C PRO A 525 -33.42 3.58 -20.94
N SER A 526 -33.73 2.96 -22.10
CA SER A 526 -32.83 2.05 -22.78
C SER A 526 -31.55 2.70 -23.32
N ALA A 527 -31.64 3.93 -23.82
CA ALA A 527 -30.52 4.61 -24.49
C ALA A 527 -29.40 5.08 -23.55
N VAL A 528 -29.73 5.55 -22.33
CA VAL A 528 -28.75 5.98 -21.32
C VAL A 528 -28.08 4.76 -20.70
N TYR A 529 -28.86 3.70 -20.48
CA TYR A 529 -28.43 2.44 -19.93
C TYR A 529 -27.49 1.67 -20.89
N ASP A 530 -27.80 1.64 -22.17
CA ASP A 530 -26.96 1.03 -23.21
C ASP A 530 -25.64 1.79 -23.43
N ARG A 531 -25.61 3.11 -23.17
CA ARG A 531 -24.34 3.90 -23.14
C ARG A 531 -23.49 3.55 -21.93
N PHE A 532 -24.11 3.34 -20.78
CA PHE A 532 -23.41 2.98 -19.53
C PHE A 532 -22.81 1.56 -19.62
N LEU A 533 -23.53 0.61 -20.19
CA LEU A 533 -23.03 -0.75 -20.44
C LEU A 533 -21.85 -0.78 -21.41
N ARG A 534 -21.91 0.04 -22.46
CA ARG A 534 -20.79 0.21 -23.39
C ARG A 534 -19.56 0.83 -22.70
N LEU A 535 -19.76 1.76 -21.79
CA LEU A 535 -18.67 2.33 -20.98
C LEU A 535 -18.06 1.30 -20.03
N LEU A 536 -18.84 0.41 -19.42
CA LEU A 536 -18.33 -0.67 -18.57
C LEU A 536 -17.54 -1.71 -19.38
N ASP A 537 -18.03 -2.13 -20.54
CA ASP A 537 -17.28 -3.01 -21.47
C ASP A 537 -15.96 -2.33 -21.91
N ILE A 538 -15.99 -1.04 -22.24
CA ILE A 538 -14.78 -0.27 -22.61
C ILE A 538 -13.83 -0.15 -21.41
N ASN A 539 -14.32 0.07 -20.18
CA ASN A 539 -13.48 0.13 -18.99
C ASN A 539 -12.79 -1.19 -18.69
N THR A 540 -13.43 -2.33 -18.91
CA THR A 540 -12.79 -3.64 -18.72
C THR A 540 -11.63 -3.83 -19.70
N TYR A 541 -11.81 -3.44 -20.97
CA TYR A 541 -10.74 -3.49 -21.98
C TYR A 541 -9.65 -2.43 -21.72
N LEU A 542 -10.02 -1.22 -21.24
CA LEU A 542 -9.08 -0.19 -20.82
C LEU A 542 -8.24 -0.62 -19.62
N LEU A 543 -8.84 -1.34 -18.67
CA LEU A 543 -8.12 -1.90 -17.51
C LEU A 543 -7.11 -2.96 -17.96
N ILE A 544 -7.49 -3.83 -18.88
CA ILE A 544 -6.59 -4.83 -19.47
C ILE A 544 -5.45 -4.13 -20.22
N LEU A 545 -5.76 -3.15 -21.08
CA LEU A 545 -4.76 -2.35 -21.78
C LEU A 545 -3.84 -1.57 -20.81
N LEU A 546 -4.37 -1.06 -19.69
CA LEU A 546 -3.58 -0.41 -18.68
C LEU A 546 -2.64 -1.38 -17.97
N ILE A 547 -3.11 -2.58 -17.66
CA ILE A 547 -2.28 -3.65 -17.05
C ILE A 547 -1.20 -4.07 -18.05
N ASP A 548 -1.54 -4.33 -19.31
CA ASP A 548 -0.59 -4.67 -20.36
C ASP A 548 0.42 -3.54 -20.60
N PHE A 549 -0.01 -2.29 -20.56
CA PHE A 549 0.87 -1.12 -20.66
C PHE A 549 1.82 -1.00 -19.47
N LEU A 550 1.35 -1.25 -18.24
CA LEU A 550 2.19 -1.27 -17.04
C LEU A 550 3.22 -2.41 -17.09
N ILE A 551 2.82 -3.58 -17.56
CA ILE A 551 3.70 -4.74 -17.80
C ILE A 551 4.81 -4.36 -18.78
N ILE A 552 4.46 -3.69 -19.87
CA ILE A 552 5.39 -3.25 -20.91
C ILE A 552 6.36 -2.18 -20.41
N LEU A 553 5.94 -1.30 -19.52
CA LEU A 553 6.82 -0.30 -18.89
C LEU A 553 7.87 -0.93 -17.96
N ILE A 554 7.55 -2.06 -17.35
CA ILE A 554 8.43 -2.74 -16.39
C ILE A 554 9.52 -3.56 -17.09
N VAL A 555 9.17 -4.25 -18.18
CA VAL A 555 10.06 -5.20 -18.87
C VAL A 555 11.25 -4.57 -19.65
N PRO A 556 11.15 -3.39 -20.31
CA PRO A 556 12.25 -2.83 -21.12
C PRO A 556 13.52 -2.51 -20.36
N ASN A 557 13.41 -2.03 -19.12
CA ASN A 557 14.56 -1.69 -18.29
C ASN A 557 15.39 -2.92 -17.87
N ALA A 558 14.78 -4.12 -17.93
CA ALA A 558 15.44 -5.37 -17.58
C ALA A 558 16.30 -5.98 -18.69
N VAL A 559 16.04 -5.65 -19.95
CA VAL A 559 16.52 -6.48 -21.08
C VAL A 559 17.36 -5.71 -22.11
N ASN A 560 17.51 -4.40 -22.00
CA ASN A 560 18.18 -3.56 -23.04
C ASN A 560 17.61 -3.76 -24.46
N VAL A 561 16.33 -4.12 -24.57
CA VAL A 561 15.65 -4.30 -25.86
C VAL A 561 15.05 -2.97 -26.30
N GLU A 562 15.25 -2.59 -27.54
CA GLU A 562 14.74 -1.33 -28.09
C GLU A 562 13.20 -1.22 -27.94
N LEU A 563 12.73 -0.09 -27.45
CA LEU A 563 11.33 0.21 -27.09
C LEU A 563 10.32 -0.12 -28.20
N TRP A 564 10.73 -0.10 -29.45
CA TRP A 564 9.85 -0.36 -30.60
C TRP A 564 9.35 -1.82 -30.72
N TYR A 565 10.12 -2.83 -30.21
CA TYR A 565 9.66 -4.22 -30.19
C TYR A 565 8.41 -4.38 -29.29
N TYR A 566 8.41 -3.67 -28.17
CA TYR A 566 7.27 -3.66 -27.27
C TYR A 566 6.08 -2.92 -27.86
N ALA A 567 6.32 -1.81 -28.57
CA ALA A 567 5.27 -1.11 -29.28
C ALA A 567 4.58 -2.01 -30.31
N VAL A 568 5.31 -2.92 -30.96
CA VAL A 568 4.76 -3.90 -31.91
C VAL A 568 3.90 -4.95 -31.19
N VAL A 569 4.35 -5.48 -30.04
CA VAL A 569 3.58 -6.46 -29.25
C VAL A 569 2.30 -5.83 -28.70
N VAL A 570 2.38 -4.59 -28.18
CA VAL A 570 1.21 -3.83 -27.73
C VAL A 570 0.24 -3.55 -28.87
N ALA A 571 0.76 -3.11 -30.03
CA ALA A 571 -0.07 -2.84 -31.18
C ALA A 571 -0.75 -4.12 -31.67
N ALA A 572 -0.06 -5.26 -31.65
CA ALA A 572 -0.63 -6.57 -31.99
C ALA A 572 -1.71 -6.99 -31.00
N ALA A 573 -1.46 -6.86 -29.68
CA ALA A 573 -2.45 -7.14 -28.63
C ALA A 573 -3.67 -6.23 -28.74
N ALA A 574 -3.45 -4.92 -28.95
CA ALA A 574 -4.52 -3.95 -29.17
C ALA A 574 -5.35 -4.26 -30.43
N LEU A 575 -4.72 -4.71 -31.52
CA LEU A 575 -5.41 -5.13 -32.74
C LEU A 575 -6.25 -6.39 -32.52
N VAL A 576 -5.75 -7.37 -31.76
CA VAL A 576 -6.51 -8.57 -31.38
C VAL A 576 -7.73 -8.20 -30.54
N ILE A 577 -7.55 -7.37 -29.52
CA ILE A 577 -8.63 -6.88 -28.65
C ILE A 577 -9.66 -6.10 -29.49
N LEU A 578 -9.20 -5.21 -30.36
CA LEU A 578 -10.06 -4.45 -31.27
C LEU A 578 -10.84 -5.38 -32.23
N SER A 579 -10.21 -6.41 -32.75
CA SER A 579 -10.85 -7.39 -33.65
C SER A 579 -11.95 -8.18 -32.95
N VAL A 580 -11.70 -8.61 -31.70
CA VAL A 580 -12.69 -9.28 -30.84
C VAL A 580 -13.85 -8.33 -30.52
N TYR A 581 -13.54 -7.07 -30.20
CA TYR A 581 -14.54 -6.04 -29.94
C TYR A 581 -15.43 -5.77 -31.17
N VAL A 582 -14.83 -5.60 -32.35
CA VAL A 582 -15.57 -5.37 -33.61
C VAL A 582 -16.44 -6.58 -33.95
N LYS A 583 -15.93 -7.81 -33.73
CA LYS A 583 -16.70 -9.06 -33.97
C LYS A 583 -17.92 -9.14 -33.04
N LYS A 584 -17.72 -8.85 -31.73
CA LYS A 584 -18.80 -8.82 -30.72
C LYS A 584 -19.81 -7.70 -31.03
N TYR A 585 -19.33 -6.51 -31.44
CA TYR A 585 -20.19 -5.40 -31.82
C TYR A 585 -21.06 -5.74 -33.02
N ARG A 586 -20.50 -6.43 -34.05
CA ARG A 586 -21.27 -6.90 -35.22
C ARG A 586 -22.31 -7.95 -34.82
N GLN A 587 -21.97 -8.89 -33.94
CA GLN A 587 -22.92 -9.90 -33.43
C GLN A 587 -24.10 -9.24 -32.69
N ASN A 588 -23.80 -8.33 -31.74
CA ASN A 588 -24.83 -7.63 -30.99
C ASN A 588 -25.73 -6.76 -31.90
N LYS A 589 -25.17 -6.21 -32.98
CA LYS A 589 -25.95 -5.44 -33.95
C LYS A 589 -26.89 -6.35 -34.77
N LEU A 590 -26.44 -7.54 -35.17
CA LEU A 590 -27.25 -8.53 -35.87
C LEU A 590 -28.38 -9.08 -34.98
N GLU A 591 -28.09 -9.36 -33.72
CA GLU A 591 -29.11 -9.81 -32.74
C GLU A 591 -30.19 -8.74 -32.51
N ARG A 592 -29.81 -7.46 -32.47
CA ARG A 592 -30.79 -6.38 -32.37
C ARG A 592 -31.66 -6.24 -33.62
N GLN A 593 -31.06 -6.35 -34.79
CA GLN A 593 -31.82 -6.30 -36.03
C GLN A 593 -32.78 -7.49 -36.18
N ALA A 594 -32.42 -8.67 -35.65
CA ALA A 594 -33.29 -9.83 -35.59
C ALA A 594 -34.45 -9.61 -34.60
N LEU A 595 -34.20 -9.05 -33.42
CA LEU A 595 -35.23 -8.72 -32.43
C LEU A 595 -36.20 -7.63 -32.94
N GLU A 596 -35.68 -6.59 -33.59
CA GLU A 596 -36.51 -5.53 -34.19
C GLU A 596 -37.36 -6.08 -35.37
N ALA A 597 -36.88 -7.07 -36.10
CA ALA A 597 -37.64 -7.73 -37.16
C ALA A 597 -38.75 -8.62 -36.58
N ASP A 598 -38.49 -9.35 -35.48
CA ASP A 598 -39.49 -10.16 -34.79
C ASP A 598 -40.60 -9.30 -34.15
N ASP A 599 -40.26 -8.16 -33.55
CA ASP A 599 -41.24 -7.21 -33.00
C ASP A 599 -42.13 -6.58 -34.10
N GLN A 600 -41.60 -6.34 -35.30
CA GLN A 600 -42.36 -5.83 -36.43
C GLN A 600 -43.31 -6.92 -37.01
N ASP A 601 -42.86 -8.18 -37.03
CA ASP A 601 -43.72 -9.31 -37.49
C ASP A 601 -44.83 -9.61 -36.46
N GLU A 602 -44.57 -9.51 -35.15
CA GLU A 602 -45.63 -9.65 -34.13
C GLU A 602 -46.65 -8.50 -34.21
N ASN A 603 -46.24 -7.27 -34.43
CA ASN A 603 -47.15 -6.14 -34.61
C ASN A 603 -48.00 -6.29 -35.87
N HIS A 604 -47.41 -6.76 -36.97
CA HIS A 604 -48.20 -7.01 -38.20
C HIS A 604 -49.17 -8.18 -38.07
N ARG A 605 -48.87 -9.23 -37.25
CA ARG A 605 -49.81 -10.30 -36.94
C ARG A 605 -50.96 -9.80 -36.02
N SER A 606 -50.65 -8.97 -35.01
CA SER A 606 -51.68 -8.41 -34.14
C SER A 606 -52.66 -7.44 -34.84
N GLU A 607 -52.21 -6.77 -35.91
CA GLU A 607 -53.09 -5.93 -36.75
C GLU A 607 -53.95 -6.75 -37.67
N ARG A 608 -53.52 -7.92 -38.15
CA ARG A 608 -54.34 -8.82 -38.98
C ARG A 608 -55.43 -9.56 -38.24
N ASP A 609 -55.24 -9.79 -36.94
CA ASP A 609 -56.19 -10.52 -36.08
C ASP A 609 -57.19 -9.62 -35.36
N ARG A 610 -57.25 -8.29 -35.67
CA ARG A 610 -58.32 -7.42 -35.16
C ARG A 610 -59.64 -7.76 -35.84
N PRO A 611 -60.69 -8.17 -35.10
CA PRO A 611 -61.98 -8.48 -35.70
C PRO A 611 -62.55 -7.22 -36.35
N GLN A 612 -62.85 -7.30 -37.63
CA GLN A 612 -63.61 -6.30 -38.34
C GLN A 612 -65.00 -6.28 -37.77
N PHE A 613 -65.36 -5.26 -37.05
CA PHE A 613 -66.76 -5.02 -36.68
C PHE A 613 -67.52 -4.54 -37.92
N PRO A 614 -68.66 -5.19 -38.27
CA PRO A 614 -69.49 -4.72 -39.39
C PRO A 614 -70.09 -3.38 -39.00
N GLN A 615 -69.88 -2.39 -39.85
CA GLN A 615 -70.63 -1.12 -39.80
C GLN A 615 -72.05 -1.42 -40.24
N GLY A 616 -73.02 -1.38 -39.31
CA GLY A 616 -74.44 -1.36 -39.51
C GLY A 616 -75.03 -0.02 -39.08
#